data_2495e4633f9fa8e4f29c4d386a9fb052
#
_entry.id   2495e4633f9fa8e4f29c4d386a9fb052
#
_cell.length_a   1.000
_cell.length_b   1.000
_cell.length_c   1.000
_cell.angle_alpha   90.00
_cell.angle_beta   90.00
_cell.angle_gamma   90.00
#
_symmetry.space_group_name_H-M   'P 1'
#
loop_
_entity.id
_entity.type
_entity.pdbx_description
1 polymer ?
#
loop_
_entity_poly.entity_id
_entity_poly.type
_entity_poly.pdbx_seq_one_letter_code
_entity_poly.pdbx_strand_id
1 'polypeptide(L)'
;MSLDREWVTVARVEQIPRGFAKAVMVGSYEVAVFHVGDEWYAIENTCPHQGASLSQGWVNDKTVTCPWHAWCFSLQTGRMVLGDMGGVETFDVRVDDGHVAVKITPRVSGS
;
A
#
# COMPACT_ATOMS: atom_id res chain seq x y z
N MET A 1 15.41 -4.26 21.32
CA MET A 1 16.13 -3.99 20.08
C MET A 1 15.35 -3.04 19.21
N SER A 2 16.05 -2.21 18.52
CA SER A 2 15.42 -1.16 17.73
C SER A 2 14.72 -1.66 16.48
N LEU A 3 14.97 -2.89 16.06
CA LEU A 3 14.37 -3.41 14.82
C LEU A 3 12.85 -3.42 14.87
N ASP A 4 12.30 -3.71 16.05
CA ASP A 4 10.84 -3.78 16.16
C ASP A 4 10.18 -2.42 16.05
N ARG A 5 10.94 -1.35 16.27
CA ARG A 5 10.39 0.00 16.20
C ARG A 5 10.14 0.47 14.79
N GLU A 6 10.75 -0.19 13.81
CA GLU A 6 10.56 0.18 12.41
C GLU A 6 9.32 -0.44 11.81
N TRP A 7 8.71 -1.38 12.52
CA TRP A 7 7.56 -2.11 12.01
C TRP A 7 6.37 -1.88 12.92
N VAL A 8 5.23 -1.62 12.31
CA VAL A 8 3.99 -1.40 13.03
C VAL A 8 3.02 -2.47 12.60
N THR A 9 2.51 -3.22 13.57
CA THR A 9 1.46 -4.19 13.29
C THR A 9 0.17 -3.43 13.05
N VAL A 10 -0.39 -3.60 11.85
CA VAL A 10 -1.53 -2.80 11.42
C VAL A 10 -2.82 -3.60 11.33
N ALA A 11 -2.72 -4.93 11.21
CA ALA A 11 -3.89 -5.76 11.06
C ALA A 11 -3.52 -7.21 11.27
N ARG A 12 -4.53 -8.05 11.40
CA ARG A 12 -4.36 -9.50 11.34
C ARG A 12 -4.62 -9.93 9.91
N VAL A 13 -4.00 -11.03 9.52
CA VAL A 13 -4.12 -11.53 8.13
C VAL A 13 -5.59 -11.71 7.75
N GLU A 14 -6.40 -12.24 8.65
CA GLU A 14 -7.80 -12.50 8.33
C GLU A 14 -8.63 -11.24 8.18
N GLN A 15 -8.11 -10.09 8.59
CA GLN A 15 -8.83 -8.82 8.43
C GLN A 15 -8.71 -8.26 7.02
N ILE A 16 -7.77 -8.76 6.24
CA ILE A 16 -7.57 -8.32 4.85
C ILE A 16 -7.53 -9.56 3.97
N PRO A 17 -8.71 -10.11 3.62
CA PRO A 17 -8.74 -11.28 2.75
C PRO A 17 -8.15 -10.98 1.37
N ARG A 18 -7.82 -12.04 0.65
CA ARG A 18 -7.28 -11.88 -0.71
C ARG A 18 -8.23 -11.05 -1.56
N GLY A 19 -7.65 -10.11 -2.28
CA GLY A 19 -8.40 -9.21 -3.14
C GLY A 19 -8.92 -7.98 -2.45
N PHE A 20 -8.63 -7.84 -1.15
CA PHE A 20 -9.11 -6.70 -0.37
C PHE A 20 -7.95 -5.80 0.04
N ALA A 21 -8.31 -4.60 0.48
CA ALA A 21 -7.35 -3.63 0.96
C ALA A 21 -7.91 -2.95 2.20
N LYS A 22 -7.01 -2.41 3.01
CA LYS A 22 -7.40 -1.70 4.21
C LYS A 22 -6.50 -0.48 4.38
N ALA A 23 -7.09 0.65 4.72
CA ALA A 23 -6.33 1.86 5.03
C ALA A 23 -5.98 1.86 6.51
N VAL A 24 -4.71 2.10 6.80
CA VAL A 24 -4.20 2.12 8.17
C VAL A 24 -3.28 3.30 8.33
N MET A 25 -3.09 3.74 9.57
CA MET A 25 -2.13 4.80 9.85
C MET A 25 -0.81 4.16 10.26
N VAL A 26 0.26 4.62 9.62
CA VAL A 26 1.60 4.18 9.93
C VAL A 26 2.44 5.44 10.12
N GLY A 27 2.70 5.79 11.37
CA GLY A 27 3.32 7.06 11.66
C GLY A 27 2.43 8.21 11.18
N SER A 28 2.96 9.07 10.36
CA SER A 28 2.21 10.20 9.81
C SER A 28 1.58 9.89 8.45
N TYR A 29 1.75 8.67 7.96
CA TYR A 29 1.22 8.28 6.66
C TYR A 29 -0.08 7.51 6.80
N GLU A 30 -1.01 7.79 5.91
CA GLU A 30 -2.14 6.89 5.72
C GLU A 30 -1.76 5.92 4.62
N VAL A 31 -1.74 4.64 4.94
CA VAL A 31 -1.20 3.60 4.07
C VAL A 31 -2.31 2.65 3.70
N ALA A 32 -2.39 2.30 2.42
CA ALA A 32 -3.30 1.27 1.94
C ALA A 32 -2.53 -0.04 1.85
N VAL A 33 -3.00 -1.04 2.57
CA VAL A 33 -2.41 -2.38 2.58
C VAL A 33 -3.27 -3.27 1.71
N PHE A 34 -2.66 -3.89 0.72
CA PHE A 34 -3.35 -4.73 -0.26
C PHE A 34 -2.91 -6.17 -0.12
N HIS A 35 -3.88 -7.07 -0.21
CA HIS A 35 -3.61 -8.51 -0.22
C HIS A 35 -3.98 -9.03 -1.59
N VAL A 36 -2.97 -9.28 -2.43
CA VAL A 36 -3.17 -9.67 -3.84
C VAL A 36 -2.61 -11.06 -4.02
N GLY A 37 -3.49 -12.04 -4.26
CA GLY A 37 -3.04 -13.43 -4.32
C GLY A 37 -2.39 -13.83 -3.02
N ASP A 38 -1.14 -14.24 -3.08
CA ASP A 38 -0.38 -14.61 -1.89
C ASP A 38 0.60 -13.52 -1.48
N GLU A 39 0.49 -12.34 -2.09
CA GLU A 39 1.44 -11.27 -1.85
C GLU A 39 0.77 -10.09 -1.15
N TRP A 40 1.58 -9.29 -0.49
CA TRP A 40 1.11 -8.13 0.25
C TRP A 40 1.85 -6.89 -0.23
N TYR A 41 1.12 -5.80 -0.35
CA TYR A 41 1.68 -4.52 -0.77
C TYR A 41 1.15 -3.41 0.11
N ALA A 42 1.96 -2.38 0.29
CA ALA A 42 1.55 -1.20 1.04
C ALA A 42 2.01 0.04 0.28
N ILE A 43 1.07 0.93 0.01
CA ILE A 43 1.38 2.20 -0.66
C ILE A 43 0.62 3.29 0.06
N GLU A 44 1.00 4.55 -0.21
CA GLU A 44 0.22 5.67 0.31
C GLU A 44 -1.22 5.53 -0.15
N ASN A 45 -2.15 5.78 0.77
CA ASN A 45 -3.57 5.61 0.46
C ASN A 45 -4.14 6.75 -0.37
N THR A 46 -3.53 7.91 -0.33
CA THR A 46 -4.09 9.10 -0.97
C THR A 46 -3.59 9.25 -2.40
N CYS A 47 -4.52 9.28 -3.33
CA CYS A 47 -4.19 9.57 -4.72
C CYS A 47 -3.63 10.98 -4.81
N PRO A 48 -2.46 11.18 -5.44
CA PRO A 48 -1.82 12.49 -5.41
C PRO A 48 -2.61 13.60 -6.08
N HIS A 49 -3.52 13.28 -6.97
CA HIS A 49 -4.28 14.31 -7.67
C HIS A 49 -5.54 14.73 -6.95
N GLN A 50 -6.31 13.77 -6.45
CA GLN A 50 -7.66 14.06 -5.98
C GLN A 50 -7.85 13.76 -4.51
N GLY A 51 -6.86 13.18 -3.86
CA GLY A 51 -7.02 12.79 -2.48
C GLY A 51 -7.94 11.59 -2.28
N ALA A 52 -8.31 10.91 -3.35
CA ALA A 52 -9.16 9.73 -3.24
C ALA A 52 -8.39 8.60 -2.55
N SER A 53 -9.13 7.74 -1.86
CA SER A 53 -8.54 6.63 -1.13
C SER A 53 -8.24 5.48 -2.09
N LEU A 54 -6.96 5.18 -2.29
CA LEU A 54 -6.57 4.10 -3.19
C LEU A 54 -7.01 2.74 -2.66
N SER A 55 -7.18 2.60 -1.35
CA SER A 55 -7.68 1.36 -0.77
C SER A 55 -9.10 1.04 -1.24
N GLN A 56 -9.82 2.02 -1.76
CA GLN A 56 -11.16 1.82 -2.30
C GLN A 56 -11.16 1.66 -3.81
N GLY A 57 -10.00 1.69 -4.41
CA GLY A 57 -9.89 1.52 -5.85
C GLY A 57 -10.00 0.07 -6.28
N TRP A 58 -9.85 -0.15 -7.57
CA TRP A 58 -9.93 -1.49 -8.13
C TRP A 58 -8.53 -2.07 -8.30
N VAL A 59 -8.33 -3.26 -7.75
CA VAL A 59 -7.06 -3.97 -7.89
C VAL A 59 -7.15 -4.91 -9.07
N ASN A 60 -6.17 -4.85 -9.95
CA ASN A 60 -6.07 -5.75 -11.07
C ASN A 60 -4.62 -6.23 -11.14
N ASP A 61 -4.40 -7.47 -10.73
CA ASP A 61 -3.06 -8.02 -10.63
C ASP A 61 -2.22 -7.16 -9.67
N LYS A 62 -1.17 -6.55 -10.13
CA LYS A 62 -0.27 -5.77 -9.27
C LYS A 62 -0.44 -4.26 -9.47
N THR A 63 -1.63 -3.86 -9.87
CA THR A 63 -1.95 -2.46 -10.05
C THR A 63 -3.24 -2.12 -9.33
N VAL A 64 -3.38 -0.86 -8.94
CA VAL A 64 -4.61 -0.35 -8.38
C VAL A 64 -5.05 0.85 -9.21
N THR A 65 -6.36 0.90 -9.48
CA THR A 65 -6.95 2.00 -10.23
C THR A 65 -7.66 2.92 -9.25
N CYS A 66 -7.29 4.21 -9.30
CA CYS A 66 -7.91 5.22 -8.46
C CYS A 66 -9.40 5.31 -8.79
N PRO A 67 -10.27 5.35 -7.76
CA PRO A 67 -11.71 5.34 -8.03
C PRO A 67 -12.23 6.60 -8.72
N TRP A 68 -11.46 7.68 -8.72
CA TRP A 68 -11.96 8.94 -9.24
C TRP A 68 -11.58 9.20 -10.70
N HIS A 69 -10.39 8.76 -11.13
CA HIS A 69 -9.87 9.15 -12.43
C HIS A 69 -9.36 8.00 -13.26
N ALA A 70 -9.55 6.78 -12.80
CA ALA A 70 -9.02 5.63 -13.49
C ALA A 70 -7.50 5.68 -13.67
N TRP A 71 -6.81 6.43 -12.81
CA TRP A 71 -5.36 6.42 -12.80
C TRP A 71 -4.88 5.14 -12.16
N CYS A 72 -3.92 4.49 -12.79
CA CYS A 72 -3.42 3.20 -12.33
C CYS A 72 -2.04 3.38 -11.74
N PHE A 73 -1.82 2.77 -10.59
CA PHE A 73 -0.53 2.80 -9.92
C PHE A 73 -0.03 1.39 -9.71
N SER A 74 1.27 1.19 -9.89
CA SER A 74 1.89 -0.09 -9.59
C SER A 74 1.96 -0.28 -8.09
N LEU A 75 1.49 -1.42 -7.59
CA LEU A 75 1.60 -1.73 -6.16
C LEU A 75 3.05 -2.04 -5.78
N GLN A 76 3.88 -2.39 -6.75
CA GLN A 76 5.28 -2.71 -6.47
C GLN A 76 6.14 -1.47 -6.39
N THR A 77 5.89 -0.48 -7.24
CA THR A 77 6.76 0.70 -7.33
C THR A 77 6.09 1.98 -6.89
N GLY A 78 4.76 2.01 -6.82
CA GLY A 78 4.01 3.21 -6.52
C GLY A 78 3.88 4.17 -7.69
N ARG A 79 4.46 3.85 -8.82
CA ARG A 79 4.45 4.75 -9.97
C ARG A 79 3.20 4.55 -10.80
N MET A 80 2.80 5.61 -11.50
CA MET A 80 1.71 5.51 -12.46
C MET A 80 2.10 4.54 -13.57
N VAL A 81 1.16 3.70 -13.94
CA VAL A 81 1.39 2.72 -14.98
C VAL A 81 1.43 3.39 -16.35
N LEU A 82 0.52 4.34 -16.55
CA LEU A 82 0.46 5.12 -17.80
C LEU A 82 0.74 6.57 -17.48
N GLY A 83 1.63 7.17 -18.24
CA GLY A 83 2.02 8.53 -18.00
C GLY A 83 3.19 8.62 -17.03
N ASP A 84 3.57 9.84 -16.71
CA ASP A 84 4.74 10.08 -15.87
C ASP A 84 4.47 11.25 -14.95
N MET A 85 3.30 11.24 -14.35
CA MET A 85 2.83 12.34 -13.52
C MET A 85 3.10 12.10 -12.04
N GLY A 86 4.08 11.26 -11.72
CA GLY A 86 4.43 10.99 -10.34
C GLY A 86 3.93 9.64 -9.87
N GLY A 87 3.74 9.51 -8.58
CA GLY A 87 3.32 8.26 -7.98
C GLY A 87 3.09 8.44 -6.50
N VAL A 88 3.04 7.33 -5.80
CA VAL A 88 2.85 7.31 -4.35
C VAL A 88 4.01 6.58 -3.71
N GLU A 89 4.23 6.85 -2.43
CA GLU A 89 5.25 6.14 -1.69
C GLU A 89 4.83 4.68 -1.48
N THR A 90 5.80 3.81 -1.44
CA THR A 90 5.58 2.41 -1.13
C THR A 90 6.26 2.06 0.18
N PHE A 91 5.74 1.04 0.85
CA PHE A 91 6.20 0.62 2.16
C PHE A 91 6.43 -0.89 2.14
N ASP A 92 7.39 -1.34 2.92
CA ASP A 92 7.61 -2.77 3.08
C ASP A 92 6.53 -3.35 3.97
N VAL A 93 6.07 -4.54 3.62
CA VAL A 93 5.05 -5.27 4.37
C VAL A 93 5.61 -6.64 4.69
N ARG A 94 5.35 -7.11 5.89
CA ARG A 94 5.65 -8.50 6.23
C ARG A 94 4.50 -9.08 7.02
N VAL A 95 4.38 -10.39 6.93
CA VAL A 95 3.41 -11.14 7.72
C VAL A 95 4.18 -12.04 8.66
N ASP A 96 3.88 -11.95 9.93
CA ASP A 96 4.57 -12.70 10.95
C ASP A 96 3.56 -13.14 11.99
N ASP A 97 3.44 -14.44 12.17
CA ASP A 97 2.57 -15.01 13.20
C ASP A 97 1.13 -14.53 13.08
N GLY A 98 0.62 -14.49 11.83
CA GLY A 98 -0.75 -14.10 11.57
C GLY A 98 -1.01 -12.62 11.63
N HIS A 99 0.03 -11.81 11.76
CA HIS A 99 -0.10 -10.36 11.84
C HIS A 99 0.58 -9.70 10.65
N VAL A 100 -0.04 -8.63 10.16
CA VAL A 100 0.49 -7.84 9.05
C VAL A 100 1.17 -6.63 9.65
N ALA A 101 2.42 -6.43 9.28
CA ALA A 101 3.21 -5.29 9.76
C ALA A 101 3.73 -4.50 8.57
N VAL A 102 3.80 -3.19 8.76
CA VAL A 102 4.28 -2.26 7.73
C VAL A 102 5.45 -1.49 8.32
N LYS A 103 6.49 -1.34 7.53
CA LYS A 103 7.64 -0.55 7.97
C LYS A 103 7.27 0.93 7.96
N ILE A 104 7.65 1.65 9.00
CA ILE A 104 7.16 3.02 9.18
C ILE A 104 7.81 4.02 8.23
N THR A 105 8.91 3.66 7.60
CA THR A 105 9.56 4.54 6.64
C THR A 105 9.25 4.06 5.23
N PRO A 106 8.97 4.98 4.30
CA PRO A 106 8.75 4.57 2.92
C PRO A 106 9.97 3.88 2.35
N ARG A 107 9.73 3.00 1.40
CA ARG A 107 10.83 2.38 0.68
C ARG A 107 11.56 3.44 -0.12
N VAL A 108 12.87 3.29 -0.19
CA VAL A 108 13.64 4.16 -1.05
C VAL A 108 13.26 3.84 -2.49
N SER A 109 12.76 4.86 -3.17
CA SER A 109 12.42 4.70 -4.57
C SER A 109 13.65 4.25 -5.33
N GLY A 110 13.53 3.16 -6.06
CA GLY A 110 14.65 2.61 -6.79
C GLY A 110 14.99 3.37 -8.04
N SER A 111 14.86 4.63 -7.96
CA SER A 111 15.08 5.50 -9.11
C SER A 111 16.38 5.24 -9.81
#